data_c5f74d6c207d26e67f8b563ae9ad0ffe
#
_entry.id   c5f74d6c207d26e67f8b563ae9ad0ffe
#
_cell.length_a   1.000
_cell.length_b   1.000
_cell.length_c   1.000
_cell.angle_alpha   90.00
_cell.angle_beta   90.00
_cell.angle_gamma   90.00
#
_symmetry.space_group_name_H-M   'P 1'
#
loop_
_entity.id
_entity.type
_entity.pdbx_description
1 polymer ?
#
loop_
_entity_poly.entity_id
_entity_poly.type
_entity_poly.pdbx_seq_one_letter_code
_entity_poly.pdbx_strand_id
1 'polypeptide(L)'
;MKRFLAAGLITTAVSGTALACEGTLPDHLRILDCRLAAAVAAATDRSATLRDLLDRVQRTDGLVFITQSSTIGTARQVAGGLSHDVTRAGSHRVLRIFVSTMVDDNAIAIVGHELRHALEVLELSTACSEGEVDALFERLGWHAGVRAVETQAARDAGETIERELRAAKKTGVQ
;
A
#
# COMPACT_ATOMS: atom_id res chain seq x y z
N MET A 1 -4.36 -50.43 48.89
CA MET A 1 -4.34 -50.34 47.41
C MET A 1 -4.97 -49.00 47.01
N LYS A 2 -4.15 -47.98 46.65
CA LYS A 2 -4.60 -46.65 46.22
C LYS A 2 -4.50 -46.57 44.70
N ARG A 3 -5.63 -46.40 44.00
CA ARG A 3 -5.69 -46.21 42.55
C ARG A 3 -5.54 -44.71 42.23
N PHE A 4 -4.48 -44.34 41.53
CA PHE A 4 -4.31 -43.01 40.93
C PHE A 4 -5.04 -42.98 39.58
N LEU A 5 -6.01 -42.09 39.46
CA LEU A 5 -6.63 -41.73 38.20
C LEU A 5 -5.79 -40.62 37.57
N ALA A 6 -5.20 -40.90 36.43
CA ALA A 6 -4.52 -39.91 35.60
C ALA A 6 -5.55 -39.16 34.73
N ALA A 7 -5.74 -37.89 35.00
CA ALA A 7 -6.54 -37.01 34.14
C ALA A 7 -5.68 -36.52 32.95
N GLY A 8 -6.00 -37.03 31.78
CA GLY A 8 -5.37 -36.58 30.53
C GLY A 8 -5.89 -35.19 30.14
N LEU A 9 -5.00 -34.20 30.10
CA LEU A 9 -5.28 -32.88 29.51
C LEU A 9 -5.25 -32.99 27.99
N ILE A 10 -6.41 -32.85 27.34
CA ILE A 10 -6.50 -32.73 25.90
C ILE A 10 -6.29 -31.26 25.57
N THR A 11 -5.10 -30.92 25.11
CA THR A 11 -4.79 -29.59 24.57
C THR A 11 -5.25 -29.54 23.09
N THR A 12 -6.42 -28.97 22.84
CA THR A 12 -6.87 -28.66 21.48
C THR A 12 -6.06 -27.47 20.97
N ALA A 13 -5.10 -27.72 20.10
CA ALA A 13 -4.42 -26.67 19.33
C ALA A 13 -5.43 -26.09 18.34
N VAL A 14 -5.91 -24.88 18.61
CA VAL A 14 -6.66 -24.08 17.62
C VAL A 14 -5.63 -23.59 16.61
N SER A 15 -5.48 -24.31 15.50
CA SER A 15 -4.75 -23.83 14.34
C SER A 15 -5.57 -22.72 13.69
N GLY A 16 -5.32 -21.47 14.10
CA GLY A 16 -5.81 -20.30 13.39
C GLY A 16 -5.16 -20.25 12.02
N THR A 17 -5.85 -20.71 10.99
CA THR A 17 -5.47 -20.44 9.61
C THR A 17 -5.62 -18.94 9.40
N ALA A 18 -4.50 -18.20 9.40
CA ALA A 18 -4.47 -16.87 8.84
C ALA A 18 -4.94 -17.00 7.39
N LEU A 19 -6.09 -16.42 7.07
CA LEU A 19 -6.56 -16.31 5.68
C LEU A 19 -5.52 -15.46 4.94
N ALA A 20 -4.63 -16.13 4.22
CA ALA A 20 -3.75 -15.45 3.27
C ALA A 20 -4.65 -14.83 2.20
N CYS A 21 -4.48 -13.53 1.96
CA CYS A 21 -5.18 -12.88 0.86
C CYS A 21 -4.74 -13.53 -0.46
N GLU A 22 -5.69 -14.00 -1.27
CA GLU A 22 -5.38 -14.53 -2.59
C GLU A 22 -4.88 -13.39 -3.48
N GLY A 23 -3.73 -13.58 -4.09
CA GLY A 23 -3.09 -12.63 -5.00
C GLY A 23 -1.59 -12.56 -4.74
N THR A 24 -0.78 -12.65 -5.81
CA THR A 24 0.67 -12.59 -5.70
C THR A 24 1.11 -11.12 -5.75
N LEU A 25 1.24 -10.49 -4.60
CA LEU A 25 1.84 -9.17 -4.45
C LEU A 25 3.31 -9.31 -4.03
N PRO A 26 4.16 -8.31 -4.31
CA PRO A 26 5.55 -8.28 -3.85
C PRO A 26 5.67 -8.39 -2.33
N ASP A 27 6.73 -9.06 -1.85
CA ASP A 27 6.96 -9.25 -0.41
C ASP A 27 7.16 -7.94 0.37
N HIS A 28 7.56 -6.88 -0.29
CA HIS A 28 7.73 -5.55 0.29
C HIS A 28 6.44 -4.73 0.35
N LEU A 29 5.34 -5.25 -0.19
CA LEU A 29 4.03 -4.62 -0.12
C LEU A 29 3.09 -5.43 0.78
N ARG A 30 2.42 -4.76 1.70
CA ARG A 30 1.45 -5.34 2.65
C ARG A 30 0.15 -4.57 2.59
N ILE A 31 -0.83 -5.10 1.86
CA ILE A 31 -2.20 -4.55 1.82
C ILE A 31 -3.04 -5.30 2.85
N LEU A 32 -3.56 -4.59 3.85
CA LEU A 32 -4.24 -5.21 4.98
C LEU A 32 -5.69 -5.64 4.68
N ASP A 33 -6.33 -5.04 3.70
CA ASP A 33 -7.66 -5.46 3.22
C ASP A 33 -7.52 -6.43 2.05
N CYS A 34 -8.08 -7.65 2.18
CA CYS A 34 -7.94 -8.70 1.17
C CYS A 34 -8.64 -8.36 -0.15
N ARG A 35 -9.75 -7.60 -0.12
CA ARG A 35 -10.44 -7.20 -1.36
C ARG A 35 -9.59 -6.19 -2.13
N LEU A 36 -8.98 -5.23 -1.43
CA LEU A 36 -8.06 -4.28 -2.05
C LEU A 36 -6.81 -5.00 -2.56
N ALA A 37 -6.25 -5.94 -1.79
CA ALA A 37 -5.09 -6.74 -2.21
C ALA A 37 -5.37 -7.53 -3.50
N ALA A 38 -6.51 -8.22 -3.56
CA ALA A 38 -6.93 -8.97 -4.75
C ALA A 38 -7.17 -8.03 -5.95
N ALA A 39 -7.79 -6.87 -5.73
CA ALA A 39 -8.04 -5.89 -6.79
C ALA A 39 -6.74 -5.28 -7.33
N VAL A 40 -5.77 -4.95 -6.48
CA VAL A 40 -4.45 -4.46 -6.89
C VAL A 40 -3.70 -5.55 -7.65
N ALA A 41 -3.68 -6.80 -7.17
CA ALA A 41 -3.06 -7.92 -7.87
C ALA A 41 -3.67 -8.12 -9.27
N ALA A 42 -5.00 -8.16 -9.39
CA ALA A 42 -5.67 -8.29 -10.68
C ALA A 42 -5.43 -7.09 -11.62
N ALA A 43 -5.16 -5.91 -11.08
CA ALA A 43 -4.89 -4.72 -11.87
C ALA A 43 -3.48 -4.73 -12.50
N THR A 44 -2.55 -5.53 -11.98
CA THR A 44 -1.18 -5.62 -12.56
C THR A 44 -1.19 -6.15 -14.00
N ASP A 45 -2.15 -6.99 -14.34
CA ASP A 45 -2.30 -7.48 -15.72
C ASP A 45 -2.83 -6.40 -16.69
N ARG A 46 -3.54 -5.41 -16.13
CA ARG A 46 -4.22 -4.35 -16.88
C ARG A 46 -3.46 -3.02 -16.89
N SER A 47 -2.46 -2.87 -16.02
CA SER A 47 -1.66 -1.64 -15.92
C SER A 47 -0.17 -1.96 -15.84
N ALA A 48 0.55 -1.60 -16.90
CA ALA A 48 2.00 -1.72 -16.96
C ALA A 48 2.68 -0.78 -15.96
N THR A 49 2.12 0.42 -15.78
CA THR A 49 2.62 1.42 -14.83
C THR A 49 2.50 0.91 -13.39
N LEU A 50 1.36 0.31 -13.00
CA LEU A 50 1.19 -0.26 -11.66
C LEU A 50 2.19 -1.39 -11.42
N ARG A 51 2.36 -2.28 -12.38
CA ARG A 51 3.34 -3.39 -12.29
C ARG A 51 4.77 -2.87 -12.08
N ASP A 52 5.20 -1.85 -12.85
CA ASP A 52 6.52 -1.24 -12.68
C ASP A 52 6.71 -0.64 -11.28
N LEU A 53 5.71 0.06 -10.76
CA LEU A 53 5.77 0.62 -9.40
C LEU A 53 5.93 -0.48 -8.34
N LEU A 54 5.19 -1.59 -8.45
CA LEU A 54 5.29 -2.73 -7.54
C LEU A 54 6.66 -3.40 -7.61
N ASP A 55 7.19 -3.59 -8.82
CA ASP A 55 8.52 -4.16 -9.04
C ASP A 55 9.61 -3.25 -8.47
N ARG A 56 9.43 -1.93 -8.56
CA ARG A 56 10.37 -0.97 -7.99
C ARG A 56 10.34 -0.99 -6.45
N VAL A 57 9.17 -1.03 -5.84
CA VAL A 57 9.04 -1.19 -4.37
C VAL A 57 9.79 -2.44 -3.91
N GLN A 58 9.64 -3.56 -4.59
CA GLN A 58 10.34 -4.81 -4.27
C GLN A 58 11.87 -4.70 -4.31
N ARG A 59 12.42 -3.77 -5.10
CA ARG A 59 13.88 -3.55 -5.22
C ARG A 59 14.45 -2.57 -4.20
N THR A 60 13.61 -1.93 -3.39
CA THR A 60 14.05 -0.98 -2.35
C THR A 60 14.24 -1.67 -1.00
N ASP A 61 14.70 -0.91 -0.01
CA ASP A 61 14.68 -1.31 1.40
C ASP A 61 13.33 -1.02 2.10
N GLY A 62 12.29 -0.66 1.34
CA GLY A 62 10.98 -0.31 1.88
C GLY A 62 10.10 -1.50 2.21
N LEU A 63 9.35 -1.41 3.31
CA LEU A 63 8.15 -2.19 3.58
C LEU A 63 6.97 -1.22 3.55
N VAL A 64 6.12 -1.32 2.53
CA VAL A 64 4.99 -0.41 2.33
C VAL A 64 3.71 -1.09 2.79
N PHE A 65 3.08 -0.54 3.82
CA PHE A 65 1.77 -0.98 4.31
C PHE A 65 0.68 -0.10 3.73
N ILE A 66 -0.35 -0.72 3.16
CA ILE A 66 -1.54 -0.03 2.67
C ILE A 66 -2.73 -0.41 3.55
N THR A 67 -3.36 0.60 4.13
CA THR A 67 -4.50 0.46 5.03
C THR A 67 -5.66 1.28 4.50
N GLN A 68 -6.86 0.71 4.52
CA GLN A 68 -8.08 1.48 4.24
C GLN A 68 -8.48 2.29 5.48
N SER A 69 -8.94 3.52 5.25
CA SER A 69 -9.42 4.42 6.30
C SER A 69 -10.74 5.04 5.92
N SER A 70 -11.74 4.91 6.79
CA SER A 70 -13.04 5.55 6.62
C SER A 70 -13.02 7.07 6.87
N THR A 71 -11.96 7.59 7.46
CA THR A 71 -11.80 9.03 7.69
C THR A 71 -11.23 9.77 6.49
N ILE A 72 -10.58 9.03 5.57
CA ILE A 72 -10.12 9.57 4.29
C ILE A 72 -11.32 9.65 3.34
N GLY A 73 -11.53 10.82 2.75
CA GLY A 73 -12.65 11.09 1.84
C GLY A 73 -13.83 11.80 2.48
N THR A 74 -13.94 11.89 3.82
CA THR A 74 -15.03 12.60 4.50
C THR A 74 -14.71 14.07 4.80
N ALA A 75 -13.44 14.42 4.92
CA ALA A 75 -12.97 15.77 5.15
C ALA A 75 -12.07 16.22 3.99
N ARG A 76 -12.65 16.85 2.98
CA ARG A 76 -11.96 17.48 1.86
C ARG A 76 -11.24 16.57 0.87
N GLN A 77 -11.98 15.70 0.17
CA GLN A 77 -11.55 15.13 -1.13
C GLN A 77 -10.15 14.45 -1.21
N VAL A 78 -9.53 14.12 -0.09
CA VAL A 78 -8.30 13.33 -0.09
C VAL A 78 -8.70 11.86 -0.18
N ALA A 79 -8.44 11.24 -1.31
CA ALA A 79 -8.80 9.84 -1.55
C ALA A 79 -7.73 8.86 -1.08
N GLY A 80 -6.50 9.33 -0.84
CA GLY A 80 -5.36 8.61 -0.30
C GLY A 80 -4.34 9.53 0.33
N GLY A 81 -3.29 8.98 0.91
CA GLY A 81 -2.17 9.74 1.47
C GLY A 81 -1.05 8.84 1.98
N LEU A 82 0.19 9.23 1.74
CA LEU A 82 1.37 8.67 2.36
C LEU A 82 1.60 9.33 3.73
N SER A 83 1.79 8.53 4.78
CA SER A 83 2.27 9.06 6.06
C SER A 83 3.75 9.43 5.94
N HIS A 84 4.11 10.62 6.42
CA HIS A 84 5.51 11.05 6.48
C HIS A 84 6.26 10.44 7.69
N ASP A 85 5.55 9.72 8.57
CA ASP A 85 6.16 8.97 9.68
C ASP A 85 6.81 7.70 9.14
N VAL A 86 8.12 7.75 8.89
CA VAL A 86 8.94 6.62 8.49
C VAL A 86 9.58 6.00 9.71
N THR A 87 9.39 4.70 9.89
CA THR A 87 10.00 3.92 10.97
C THR A 87 10.95 2.86 10.40
N ARG A 88 11.85 2.33 11.24
CA ARG A 88 12.73 1.22 10.84
C ARG A 88 12.32 -0.10 11.49
N ALA A 89 12.35 -1.18 10.68
CA ALA A 89 12.19 -2.56 11.13
C ALA A 89 13.34 -3.40 10.56
N GLY A 90 14.38 -3.60 11.36
CA GLY A 90 15.62 -4.22 10.89
C GLY A 90 16.30 -3.39 9.81
N SER A 91 16.54 -3.98 8.64
CA SER A 91 17.12 -3.28 7.48
C SER A 91 16.10 -2.47 6.66
N HIS A 92 14.80 -2.59 6.97
CA HIS A 92 13.75 -1.98 6.17
C HIS A 92 13.27 -0.65 6.74
N ARG A 93 12.93 0.29 5.83
CA ARG A 93 12.14 1.48 6.12
C ARG A 93 10.66 1.14 5.97
N VAL A 94 9.88 1.39 7.00
CA VAL A 94 8.43 1.11 7.00
C VAL A 94 7.68 2.38 6.67
N LEU A 95 6.92 2.34 5.58
CA LEU A 95 6.05 3.41 5.12
C LEU A 95 4.59 2.97 5.23
N ARG A 96 3.69 3.93 5.44
CA ARG A 96 2.25 3.68 5.55
C ARG A 96 1.48 4.54 4.57
N ILE A 97 0.67 3.88 3.76
CA ILE A 97 -0.27 4.50 2.84
C ILE A 97 -1.68 4.27 3.37
N PHE A 98 -2.48 5.32 3.34
CA PHE A 98 -3.91 5.27 3.67
C PHE A 98 -4.71 5.54 2.40
N VAL A 99 -5.72 4.72 2.15
CA VAL A 99 -6.64 4.91 1.02
C VAL A 99 -8.09 4.84 1.50
N SER A 100 -9.03 5.36 0.70
CA SER A 100 -10.45 5.25 1.02
C SER A 100 -10.94 3.80 1.04
N THR A 101 -12.10 3.56 1.63
CA THR A 101 -12.68 2.20 1.74
C THR A 101 -13.33 1.69 0.44
N MET A 102 -13.41 2.53 -0.58
CA MET A 102 -13.88 2.10 -1.91
C MET A 102 -12.85 1.19 -2.57
N VAL A 103 -13.30 0.17 -3.28
CA VAL A 103 -12.44 -0.74 -4.04
C VAL A 103 -12.94 -0.75 -5.49
N ASP A 104 -12.37 0.13 -6.29
CA ASP A 104 -12.65 0.29 -7.73
C ASP A 104 -11.36 0.70 -8.46
N ASP A 105 -11.44 0.90 -9.78
CA ASP A 105 -10.27 1.30 -10.56
C ASP A 105 -9.71 2.67 -10.13
N ASN A 106 -10.53 3.56 -9.61
CA ASN A 106 -10.08 4.83 -9.07
C ASN A 106 -9.26 4.62 -7.79
N ALA A 107 -9.72 3.74 -6.89
CA ALA A 107 -8.95 3.39 -5.69
C ALA A 107 -7.59 2.76 -6.05
N ILE A 108 -7.51 1.96 -7.11
CA ILE A 108 -6.26 1.38 -7.60
C ILE A 108 -5.34 2.46 -8.16
N ALA A 109 -5.86 3.43 -8.90
CA ALA A 109 -5.09 4.56 -9.40
C ALA A 109 -4.52 5.42 -8.26
N ILE A 110 -5.30 5.60 -7.18
CA ILE A 110 -4.86 6.26 -5.95
C ILE A 110 -3.75 5.46 -5.27
N VAL A 111 -3.89 4.13 -5.15
CA VAL A 111 -2.81 3.27 -4.63
C VAL A 111 -1.53 3.47 -5.44
N GLY A 112 -1.60 3.53 -6.76
CA GLY A 112 -0.43 3.78 -7.61
C GLY A 112 0.19 5.16 -7.42
N HIS A 113 -0.64 6.20 -7.26
CA HIS A 113 -0.23 7.55 -6.91
C HIS A 113 0.56 7.57 -5.60
N GLU A 114 0.02 6.98 -4.54
CA GLU A 114 0.66 6.93 -3.22
C GLU A 114 1.92 6.04 -3.22
N LEU A 115 1.93 4.95 -3.98
CA LEU A 115 3.13 4.14 -4.19
C LEU A 115 4.24 4.94 -4.87
N ARG A 116 3.91 5.84 -5.79
CA ARG A 116 4.90 6.71 -6.41
C ARG A 116 5.50 7.68 -5.40
N HIS A 117 4.71 8.26 -4.49
CA HIS A 117 5.22 9.03 -3.37
C HIS A 117 6.11 8.20 -2.45
N ALA A 118 5.71 6.96 -2.13
CA ALA A 118 6.55 6.06 -1.34
C ALA A 118 7.91 5.78 -2.02
N LEU A 119 7.92 5.59 -3.34
CA LEU A 119 9.16 5.42 -4.12
C LEU A 119 10.02 6.69 -4.14
N GLU A 120 9.44 7.88 -4.13
CA GLU A 120 10.21 9.12 -3.99
C GLU A 120 10.99 9.14 -2.68
N VAL A 121 10.36 8.72 -1.59
CA VAL A 121 11.04 8.59 -0.29
C VAL A 121 12.12 7.51 -0.33
N LEU A 122 11.83 6.34 -0.92
CA LEU A 122 12.70 5.17 -0.89
C LEU A 122 13.90 5.29 -1.84
N GLU A 123 13.71 5.87 -3.03
CA GLU A 123 14.73 5.92 -4.07
C GLU A 123 15.56 7.21 -4.03
N LEU A 124 14.94 8.34 -3.66
CA LEU A 124 15.57 9.66 -3.76
C LEU A 124 16.13 10.16 -2.43
N SER A 125 15.94 9.42 -1.34
CA SER A 125 16.41 9.83 -0.03
C SER A 125 16.78 8.64 0.85
N THR A 126 17.50 8.94 1.95
CA THR A 126 17.75 8.03 3.07
C THR A 126 16.87 8.39 4.28
N ALA A 127 15.80 9.16 4.04
CA ALA A 127 14.90 9.67 5.07
C ALA A 127 14.38 8.54 5.98
N CYS A 128 14.47 8.79 7.28
CA CYS A 128 14.04 7.89 8.35
C CYS A 128 13.25 8.62 9.44
N SER A 129 12.82 9.84 9.16
CA SER A 129 12.01 10.66 10.06
C SER A 129 11.02 11.52 9.28
N GLU A 130 9.94 11.94 9.93
CA GLU A 130 8.91 12.82 9.35
C GLU A 130 9.53 14.10 8.79
N GLY A 131 10.41 14.79 9.54
CA GLY A 131 11.02 16.04 9.09
C GLY A 131 11.93 15.88 7.86
N GLU A 132 12.59 14.73 7.69
CA GLU A 132 13.37 14.45 6.48
C GLU A 132 12.50 14.19 5.26
N VAL A 133 11.35 13.53 5.46
CA VAL A 133 10.33 13.31 4.42
C VAL A 133 9.68 14.64 4.03
N ASP A 134 9.31 15.47 5.00
CA ASP A 134 8.79 16.81 4.73
C ASP A 134 9.78 17.64 3.91
N ALA A 135 11.03 17.69 4.31
CA ALA A 135 12.08 18.41 3.58
C ALA A 135 12.33 17.85 2.16
N LEU A 136 12.13 16.55 1.95
CA LEU A 136 12.17 15.95 0.62
C LEU A 136 11.02 16.47 -0.24
N PHE A 137 9.80 16.40 0.25
CA PHE A 137 8.61 16.80 -0.51
C PHE A 137 8.54 18.32 -0.74
N GLU A 138 9.03 19.15 0.17
CA GLU A 138 9.20 20.58 -0.07
C GLU A 138 10.09 20.90 -1.27
N ARG A 139 11.07 20.03 -1.57
CA ARG A 139 11.96 20.20 -2.74
C ARG A 139 11.38 19.62 -4.03
N LEU A 140 10.60 18.55 -3.94
CA LEU A 140 10.12 17.79 -5.10
C LEU A 140 8.76 18.25 -5.61
N GLY A 141 7.93 18.76 -4.72
CA GLY A 141 6.52 18.99 -4.98
C GLY A 141 6.05 20.42 -4.71
N TRP A 142 4.75 20.55 -4.63
CA TRP A 142 4.06 21.78 -4.25
C TRP A 142 2.95 21.49 -3.24
N HIS A 143 2.58 22.48 -2.46
CA HIS A 143 1.47 22.35 -1.53
C HIS A 143 0.13 22.29 -2.27
N ALA A 144 -0.54 21.15 -2.21
CA ALA A 144 -1.88 20.93 -2.76
C ALA A 144 -3.00 21.23 -1.73
N GLY A 145 -2.62 21.55 -0.49
CA GLY A 145 -3.54 21.86 0.61
C GLY A 145 -2.81 21.99 1.94
N VAL A 146 -3.57 22.06 3.01
CA VAL A 146 -3.00 22.05 4.37
C VAL A 146 -2.42 20.66 4.64
N ARG A 147 -1.11 20.53 4.80
CA ARG A 147 -0.36 19.28 5.03
C ARG A 147 -0.43 18.26 3.86
N ALA A 148 -0.78 18.67 2.67
CA ALA A 148 -0.73 17.83 1.49
C ALA A 148 0.32 18.37 0.53
N VAL A 149 1.32 17.58 0.23
CA VAL A 149 2.31 17.88 -0.81
C VAL A 149 2.04 16.93 -1.97
N GLU A 150 2.07 17.48 -3.16
CA GLU A 150 1.85 16.78 -4.42
C GLU A 150 3.11 16.83 -5.27
N THR A 151 3.39 15.78 -6.03
CA THR A 151 4.47 15.77 -7.02
C THR A 151 3.91 15.47 -8.41
N GLN A 152 4.57 16.02 -9.43
CA GLN A 152 4.15 15.74 -10.81
C GLN A 152 4.25 14.23 -11.12
N ALA A 153 5.29 13.57 -10.63
CA ALA A 153 5.50 12.16 -10.89
C ALA A 153 4.42 11.26 -10.25
N ALA A 154 3.94 11.59 -9.05
CA ALA A 154 2.85 10.84 -8.42
C ALA A 154 1.52 11.07 -9.16
N ARG A 155 1.23 12.31 -9.54
CA ARG A 155 0.06 12.65 -10.36
C ARG A 155 0.07 11.89 -11.68
N ASP A 156 1.18 11.95 -12.44
CA ASP A 156 1.33 11.27 -13.73
C ASP A 156 1.16 9.75 -13.59
N ALA A 157 1.67 9.15 -12.50
CA ALA A 157 1.50 7.73 -12.23
C ALA A 157 0.02 7.37 -12.02
N GLY A 158 -0.69 8.09 -11.15
CA GLY A 158 -2.12 7.86 -10.89
C GLY A 158 -2.97 8.01 -12.16
N GLU A 159 -2.79 9.12 -12.89
CA GLU A 159 -3.51 9.39 -14.14
C GLU A 159 -3.22 8.34 -15.23
N THR A 160 -1.98 7.85 -15.30
CA THR A 160 -1.59 6.82 -16.28
C THR A 160 -2.23 5.49 -15.94
N ILE A 161 -2.19 5.06 -14.67
CA ILE A 161 -2.84 3.83 -14.21
C ILE A 161 -4.35 3.89 -14.49
N GLU A 162 -5.01 4.99 -14.15
CA GLU A 162 -6.45 5.15 -14.42
C GLU A 162 -6.76 5.01 -15.91
N ARG A 163 -5.95 5.61 -16.77
CA ARG A 163 -6.10 5.52 -18.24
C ARG A 163 -5.88 4.10 -18.75
N GLU A 164 -4.86 3.39 -18.25
CA GLU A 164 -4.58 1.99 -18.62
C GLU A 164 -5.71 1.05 -18.20
N LEU A 165 -6.19 1.16 -16.96
CA LEU A 165 -7.31 0.36 -16.46
C LEU A 165 -8.60 0.59 -17.25
N ARG A 166 -8.88 1.86 -17.59
CA ARG A 166 -10.03 2.23 -18.41
C ARG A 166 -9.91 1.71 -19.84
N ALA A 167 -8.71 1.70 -20.42
CA ALA A 167 -8.46 1.15 -21.75
C ALA A 167 -8.66 -0.38 -21.77
N ALA A 168 -8.12 -1.10 -20.78
CA ALA A 168 -8.27 -2.55 -20.66
C ALA A 168 -9.76 -2.98 -20.57
N LYS A 169 -10.59 -2.22 -19.86
CA LYS A 169 -12.05 -2.47 -19.82
C LYS A 169 -12.72 -2.38 -21.20
N LYS A 170 -12.26 -1.44 -22.05
CA LYS A 170 -12.83 -1.27 -23.41
C LYS A 170 -12.43 -2.40 -24.37
N THR A 171 -11.28 -3.03 -24.13
CA THR A 171 -10.77 -4.14 -24.94
C THR A 171 -11.24 -5.52 -24.47
N GLY A 172 -12.04 -5.59 -23.41
CA GLY A 172 -12.59 -6.84 -22.87
C GLY A 172 -11.59 -7.71 -22.10
N VAL A 173 -10.44 -7.17 -21.76
CA VAL A 173 -9.49 -7.83 -20.84
C VAL A 173 -10.02 -7.61 -19.42
N GLN A 174 -10.69 -8.65 -18.90
CA GLN A 174 -11.18 -8.71 -17.51
C GLN A 174 -10.16 -9.41 -16.62
#